data_cce280e14070b9852f3d4eb52c92d195
#
_entry.id   cce280e14070b9852f3d4eb52c92d195
#
_cell.length_a   1.000
_cell.length_b   1.000
_cell.length_c   1.000
_cell.angle_alpha   90.00
_cell.angle_beta   90.00
_cell.angle_gamma   90.00
#
_symmetry.space_group_name_H-M   'P 1'
#
loop_
_entity.id
_entity.type
_entity.pdbx_description
1 polymer ?
#
loop_
_entity_poly.entity_id
_entity_poly.type
_entity_poly.pdbx_seq_one_letter_code
_entity_poly.pdbx_strand_id
1 'polypeptide(L)'
;MSSNNDKEFDLFITDLNGNLRGKRMPANSISKVMEEGVKLPRSVIGFDFWGDDVLDNGLVFETGDSDGVCMPVHDKPVPVPWAESPRDQILATMFNPDGTPFSADPRQALNSVVDRFKALGLTPVVATELEFYLMDGKSEETQRPQPPILVEGHGRRLAETDCYSIDEMDGLSSFFAEVRSVCETQGVPADTIISELGPGQFEINLNHVPNPMQAGDQAIMFKRLVRGIARKHGYAATFMAKPYANKSGNGFHVHFSLLNESGENVFDNGGDEGTDVLKHAVAGLMHTMADSMLAFAPHMNSYRRFMVGAHAPTCASWGYENRTVAIRIPESPPIARRIEHRVAGADANPYLVLATILAGALYGIENKLMPPSPIQGDAYTEANQDLILPNKWDEATDIFNRSEVLREYLGDEFVRVFTAAKRQELRKLHAQISDIEYESYLGFL
;
A
#
# COMPACT_ATOMS: atom_id res chain seq x y z
N MET A 1 0.44 -6.28 -41.92
CA MET A 1 -0.61 -5.43 -41.31
C MET A 1 -1.40 -6.33 -40.39
N SER A 2 -1.03 -6.37 -39.08
CA SER A 2 -1.83 -7.07 -38.06
C SER A 2 -3.17 -6.36 -37.99
N SER A 3 -4.24 -7.10 -38.14
CA SER A 3 -5.59 -6.56 -38.07
C SER A 3 -5.83 -5.97 -36.70
N ASN A 4 -6.50 -4.85 -36.61
CA ASN A 4 -6.89 -4.18 -35.33
C ASN A 4 -7.74 -5.10 -34.43
N ASN A 5 -8.03 -6.33 -34.89
CA ASN A 5 -8.84 -7.32 -34.19
C ASN A 5 -8.07 -8.17 -33.16
N ASP A 6 -6.74 -8.11 -33.13
CA ASP A 6 -5.91 -8.95 -32.22
C ASP A 6 -5.46 -8.21 -30.97
N LYS A 7 -5.81 -6.92 -30.82
CA LYS A 7 -5.47 -6.15 -29.62
C LYS A 7 -6.44 -6.48 -28.48
N GLU A 8 -5.88 -6.70 -27.29
CA GLU A 8 -6.63 -6.99 -26.06
C GLU A 8 -6.45 -5.87 -25.03
N PHE A 9 -7.27 -5.87 -24.00
CA PHE A 9 -7.05 -5.07 -22.81
C PHE A 9 -7.43 -5.85 -21.55
N ASP A 10 -6.78 -5.50 -20.44
CA ASP A 10 -7.09 -6.02 -19.11
C ASP A 10 -7.94 -4.99 -18.37
N LEU A 11 -9.15 -5.37 -17.89
CA LEU A 11 -9.87 -4.61 -16.87
C LEU A 11 -9.68 -5.31 -15.53
N PHE A 12 -9.33 -4.57 -14.50
CA PHE A 12 -9.12 -5.13 -13.17
C PHE A 12 -9.53 -4.17 -12.04
N ILE A 13 -9.91 -4.77 -10.93
CA ILE A 13 -10.09 -4.16 -9.62
C ILE A 13 -8.99 -4.66 -8.69
N THR A 14 -8.88 -4.12 -7.49
CA THR A 14 -8.06 -4.68 -6.41
C THR A 14 -8.95 -5.41 -5.41
N ASP A 15 -8.52 -6.61 -4.98
CA ASP A 15 -9.11 -7.25 -3.80
C ASP A 15 -8.57 -6.60 -2.50
N LEU A 16 -9.03 -7.07 -1.36
CA LEU A 16 -8.62 -6.56 -0.05
C LEU A 16 -7.11 -6.69 0.21
N ASN A 17 -6.44 -7.62 -0.45
CA ASN A 17 -4.99 -7.80 -0.38
C ASN A 17 -4.19 -6.89 -1.33
N GLY A 18 -4.88 -6.08 -2.15
CA GLY A 18 -4.25 -5.29 -3.21
C GLY A 18 -3.83 -6.12 -4.43
N ASN A 19 -4.28 -7.39 -4.53
CA ASN A 19 -4.08 -8.19 -5.72
C ASN A 19 -5.04 -7.75 -6.82
N LEU A 20 -4.57 -7.83 -8.06
CA LEU A 20 -5.37 -7.43 -9.22
C LEU A 20 -6.26 -8.59 -9.66
N ARG A 21 -7.57 -8.36 -9.71
CA ARG A 21 -8.59 -9.31 -10.12
C ARG A 21 -9.37 -8.74 -11.29
N GLY A 22 -9.57 -9.52 -12.36
CA GLY A 22 -10.25 -8.96 -13.53
C GLY A 22 -10.37 -9.89 -14.72
N LYS A 23 -10.62 -9.29 -15.87
CA LYS A 23 -10.83 -10.00 -17.14
C LYS A 23 -9.96 -9.42 -18.24
N ARG A 24 -9.48 -10.28 -19.12
CA ARG A 24 -8.87 -9.89 -20.41
C ARG A 24 -9.94 -9.96 -21.50
N MET A 25 -10.03 -8.91 -22.28
CA MET A 25 -11.09 -8.73 -23.25
C MET A 25 -10.55 -8.17 -24.58
N PRO A 26 -11.25 -8.42 -25.70
CA PRO A 26 -10.86 -7.88 -27.01
C PRO A 26 -11.06 -6.36 -27.05
N ALA A 27 -10.16 -5.64 -27.72
CA ALA A 27 -10.15 -4.18 -27.77
C ALA A 27 -11.43 -3.55 -28.36
N ASN A 28 -12.17 -4.27 -29.19
CA ASN A 28 -13.44 -3.79 -29.76
C ASN A 28 -14.56 -3.62 -28.73
N SER A 29 -14.40 -4.16 -27.53
CA SER A 29 -15.35 -3.98 -26.40
C SER A 29 -15.05 -2.79 -25.49
N ILE A 30 -13.92 -2.08 -25.70
CA ILE A 30 -13.50 -0.96 -24.83
C ILE A 30 -14.60 0.08 -24.64
N SER A 31 -15.20 0.57 -25.75
CA SER A 31 -16.24 1.63 -25.66
C SER A 31 -17.42 1.21 -24.79
N LYS A 32 -17.87 -0.03 -24.94
CA LYS A 32 -18.95 -0.60 -24.13
C LYS A 32 -18.54 -0.70 -22.66
N VAL A 33 -17.31 -1.15 -22.40
CA VAL A 33 -16.80 -1.29 -21.03
C VAL A 33 -16.62 0.06 -20.34
N MET A 34 -16.19 1.08 -21.07
CA MET A 34 -16.08 2.44 -20.53
C MET A 34 -17.43 3.03 -20.13
N GLU A 35 -18.52 2.65 -20.81
CA GLU A 35 -19.87 3.15 -20.54
C GLU A 35 -20.64 2.30 -19.53
N GLU A 36 -20.60 0.96 -19.68
CA GLU A 36 -21.45 0.03 -18.91
C GLU A 36 -20.70 -0.71 -17.79
N GLY A 37 -19.36 -0.64 -17.77
CA GLY A 37 -18.53 -1.43 -16.87
C GLY A 37 -18.51 -2.92 -17.22
N VAL A 38 -18.00 -3.72 -16.27
CA VAL A 38 -17.91 -5.19 -16.36
C VAL A 38 -18.44 -5.83 -15.08
N LYS A 39 -19.24 -6.87 -15.24
CA LYS A 39 -19.75 -7.63 -14.10
C LYS A 39 -18.71 -8.62 -13.58
N LEU A 40 -18.50 -8.63 -12.26
CA LEU A 40 -17.74 -9.62 -11.50
C LEU A 40 -18.52 -9.99 -10.25
N PRO A 41 -18.42 -11.25 -9.76
CA PRO A 41 -18.96 -11.61 -8.46
C PRO A 41 -18.41 -10.70 -7.37
N ARG A 42 -19.25 -10.29 -6.41
CA ARG A 42 -18.81 -9.43 -5.29
C ARG A 42 -17.84 -10.15 -4.35
N SER A 43 -17.90 -11.48 -4.29
CA SER A 43 -16.96 -12.32 -3.53
C SER A 43 -15.50 -12.11 -3.95
N VAL A 44 -15.23 -11.73 -5.22
CA VAL A 44 -13.87 -11.46 -5.73
C VAL A 44 -13.13 -10.41 -4.91
N ILE A 45 -13.82 -9.40 -4.37
CA ILE A 45 -13.24 -8.41 -3.47
C ILE A 45 -12.75 -9.06 -2.17
N GLY A 46 -13.52 -10.00 -1.64
CA GLY A 46 -13.30 -10.64 -0.35
C GLY A 46 -12.51 -11.94 -0.41
N PHE A 47 -11.83 -12.26 -1.51
CA PHE A 47 -10.95 -13.42 -1.59
C PHE A 47 -9.82 -13.35 -0.58
N ASP A 48 -9.37 -14.50 -0.11
CA ASP A 48 -8.12 -14.58 0.63
C ASP A 48 -6.90 -14.36 -0.31
N PHE A 49 -5.71 -14.31 0.27
CA PHE A 49 -4.47 -14.02 -0.49
C PHE A 49 -4.26 -14.98 -1.67
N TRP A 50 -4.66 -16.24 -1.55
CA TRP A 50 -4.50 -17.27 -2.60
C TRP A 50 -5.62 -17.23 -3.65
N GLY A 51 -6.69 -16.46 -3.43
CA GLY A 51 -7.81 -16.33 -4.34
C GLY A 51 -8.94 -17.32 -4.08
N ASP A 52 -8.98 -17.90 -2.88
CA ASP A 52 -10.08 -18.76 -2.46
C ASP A 52 -11.22 -17.95 -1.82
N ASP A 53 -12.43 -18.44 -1.98
CA ASP A 53 -13.61 -17.89 -1.33
C ASP A 53 -13.48 -17.91 0.20
N VAL A 54 -13.96 -16.85 0.84
CA VAL A 54 -14.06 -16.72 2.29
C VAL A 54 -15.52 -16.90 2.68
N LEU A 55 -15.89 -18.11 3.09
CA LEU A 55 -17.30 -18.50 3.23
C LEU A 55 -18.04 -17.80 4.36
N ASP A 56 -17.32 -17.31 5.37
CA ASP A 56 -17.86 -16.62 6.54
C ASP A 56 -17.77 -15.07 6.43
N ASN A 57 -17.50 -14.54 5.23
CA ASN A 57 -17.46 -13.09 5.00
C ASN A 57 -18.81 -12.48 4.58
N GLY A 58 -19.85 -13.29 4.33
CA GLY A 58 -21.18 -12.84 3.96
C GLY A 58 -21.36 -12.42 2.50
N LEU A 59 -20.38 -12.71 1.62
CA LEU A 59 -20.44 -12.31 0.20
C LEU A 59 -20.75 -13.46 -0.75
N VAL A 60 -20.59 -14.71 -0.30
CA VAL A 60 -20.75 -15.90 -1.15
C VAL A 60 -22.17 -16.45 -1.02
N PHE A 61 -22.47 -17.20 0.04
CA PHE A 61 -23.75 -17.91 0.16
C PHE A 61 -24.92 -16.97 0.52
N GLU A 62 -24.71 -16.00 1.39
CA GLU A 62 -25.75 -15.08 1.85
C GLU A 62 -26.30 -14.20 0.73
N THR A 63 -25.45 -13.89 -0.26
CA THR A 63 -25.82 -13.08 -1.42
C THR A 63 -26.11 -13.90 -2.68
N GLY A 64 -25.89 -15.23 -2.63
CA GLY A 64 -25.90 -16.09 -3.80
C GLY A 64 -24.80 -15.73 -4.82
N ASP A 65 -23.67 -15.20 -4.33
CA ASP A 65 -22.51 -14.74 -5.10
C ASP A 65 -22.89 -13.79 -6.25
N SER A 66 -23.78 -12.85 -5.95
CA SER A 66 -24.32 -11.92 -6.95
C SER A 66 -23.26 -10.96 -7.49
N ASP A 67 -23.38 -10.64 -8.77
CA ASP A 67 -22.47 -9.70 -9.44
C ASP A 67 -22.56 -8.27 -8.89
N GLY A 68 -21.40 -7.63 -8.82
CA GLY A 68 -21.24 -6.17 -8.81
C GLY A 68 -20.88 -5.66 -10.21
N VAL A 69 -20.88 -4.35 -10.39
CA VAL A 69 -20.50 -3.68 -11.63
C VAL A 69 -19.17 -2.95 -11.42
N CYS A 70 -18.13 -3.40 -12.13
CA CYS A 70 -16.81 -2.77 -12.08
C CYS A 70 -16.73 -1.66 -13.10
N MET A 71 -16.75 -0.40 -12.64
CA MET A 71 -16.69 0.79 -13.48
C MET A 71 -15.26 1.30 -13.59
N PRO A 72 -14.79 1.71 -14.79
CA PRO A 72 -13.50 2.35 -14.97
C PRO A 72 -13.32 3.58 -14.06
N VAL A 73 -12.12 3.76 -13.52
CA VAL A 73 -11.78 4.92 -12.68
C VAL A 73 -11.15 6.08 -13.47
N HIS A 74 -10.77 5.84 -14.71
CA HIS A 74 -10.17 6.82 -15.62
C HIS A 74 -10.94 6.86 -16.95
N ASP A 75 -10.88 8.00 -17.64
CA ASP A 75 -11.61 8.26 -18.87
C ASP A 75 -11.08 7.45 -20.09
N LYS A 76 -9.93 6.83 -19.97
CA LYS A 76 -9.29 6.08 -21.05
C LYS A 76 -8.38 4.96 -20.56
N PRO A 77 -8.24 3.89 -21.34
CA PRO A 77 -7.25 2.86 -21.11
C PRO A 77 -5.82 3.40 -21.16
N VAL A 78 -4.90 2.77 -20.43
CA VAL A 78 -3.47 3.07 -20.48
C VAL A 78 -2.69 1.87 -21.02
N PRO A 79 -1.58 2.08 -21.78
CA PRO A 79 -0.82 0.99 -22.37
C PRO A 79 -0.09 0.14 -21.33
N VAL A 80 0.23 -1.11 -21.69
CA VAL A 80 1.06 -2.05 -20.93
C VAL A 80 2.35 -2.32 -21.71
N PRO A 81 3.38 -1.44 -21.64
CA PRO A 81 4.56 -1.51 -22.51
C PRO A 81 5.47 -2.73 -22.30
N TRP A 82 5.34 -3.39 -21.16
CA TRP A 82 6.07 -4.63 -20.85
C TRP A 82 5.39 -5.91 -21.33
N ALA A 83 4.20 -5.82 -21.91
CA ALA A 83 3.51 -6.99 -22.46
C ALA A 83 4.17 -7.45 -23.77
N GLU A 84 4.27 -8.76 -23.97
CA GLU A 84 4.80 -9.35 -25.21
C GLU A 84 3.97 -8.97 -26.46
N SER A 85 2.64 -8.91 -26.30
CA SER A 85 1.72 -8.42 -27.32
C SER A 85 1.12 -7.07 -26.91
N PRO A 86 0.87 -6.15 -27.88
CA PRO A 86 0.28 -4.84 -27.59
C PRO A 86 -1.03 -4.95 -26.82
N ARG A 87 -1.08 -4.36 -25.63
CA ARG A 87 -2.21 -4.43 -24.70
C ARG A 87 -2.40 -3.12 -23.97
N ASP A 88 -3.66 -2.84 -23.68
CA ASP A 88 -4.02 -1.75 -22.78
C ASP A 88 -4.56 -2.31 -21.45
N GLN A 89 -4.74 -1.46 -20.46
CA GLN A 89 -5.30 -1.82 -19.15
C GLN A 89 -6.23 -0.72 -18.64
N ILE A 90 -7.22 -1.14 -17.86
CA ILE A 90 -8.22 -0.28 -17.23
C ILE A 90 -8.33 -0.67 -15.77
N LEU A 91 -8.00 0.27 -14.86
CA LEU A 91 -8.31 0.14 -13.44
C LEU A 91 -9.78 0.48 -13.23
N ALA A 92 -10.47 -0.31 -12.42
CA ALA A 92 -11.88 -0.17 -12.12
C ALA A 92 -12.14 -0.24 -10.61
N THR A 93 -13.33 0.15 -10.19
CA THR A 93 -13.85 0.02 -8.82
C THR A 93 -15.28 -0.55 -8.87
N MET A 94 -15.67 -1.29 -7.85
CA MET A 94 -16.92 -2.02 -7.84
C MET A 94 -18.07 -1.21 -7.24
N PHE A 95 -19.22 -1.31 -7.88
CA PHE A 95 -20.51 -0.81 -7.42
C PHE A 95 -21.51 -1.95 -7.26
N ASN A 96 -22.50 -1.75 -6.42
CA ASN A 96 -23.67 -2.61 -6.35
C ASN A 96 -24.51 -2.50 -7.64
N PRO A 97 -25.41 -3.47 -7.94
CA PRO A 97 -26.27 -3.42 -9.12
C PRO A 97 -27.20 -2.21 -9.19
N ASP A 98 -27.51 -1.58 -8.07
CA ASP A 98 -28.32 -0.36 -7.97
C ASP A 98 -27.50 0.94 -8.19
N GLY A 99 -26.19 0.81 -8.46
CA GLY A 99 -25.29 1.93 -8.69
C GLY A 99 -24.70 2.56 -7.42
N THR A 100 -25.02 2.03 -6.23
CA THR A 100 -24.36 2.48 -4.99
C THR A 100 -22.96 1.92 -4.88
N PRO A 101 -22.00 2.63 -4.24
CA PRO A 101 -20.65 2.11 -3.98
C PRO A 101 -20.71 0.77 -3.24
N PHE A 102 -19.90 -0.20 -3.66
CA PHE A 102 -19.77 -1.45 -2.91
C PHE A 102 -18.84 -1.25 -1.71
N SER A 103 -19.40 -1.29 -0.51
CA SER A 103 -18.71 -0.90 0.73
C SER A 103 -17.48 -1.74 1.08
N ALA A 104 -17.40 -3.01 0.61
CA ALA A 104 -16.24 -3.86 0.82
C ALA A 104 -15.09 -3.59 -0.17
N ASP A 105 -15.30 -2.80 -1.24
CA ASP A 105 -14.23 -2.42 -2.16
C ASP A 105 -13.25 -1.47 -1.45
N PRO A 106 -11.93 -1.79 -1.40
CA PRO A 106 -10.94 -0.98 -0.70
C PRO A 106 -10.85 0.47 -1.23
N ARG A 107 -11.07 0.67 -2.54
CA ARG A 107 -11.10 2.00 -3.12
C ARG A 107 -12.34 2.80 -2.67
N GLN A 108 -13.49 2.15 -2.53
CA GLN A 108 -14.70 2.80 -2.00
C GLN A 108 -14.59 3.11 -0.51
N ALA A 109 -13.91 2.26 0.27
CA ALA A 109 -13.59 2.55 1.66
C ALA A 109 -12.73 3.82 1.79
N LEU A 110 -11.72 4.01 0.95
CA LEU A 110 -10.97 5.28 0.90
C LEU A 110 -11.87 6.45 0.48
N ASN A 111 -12.73 6.26 -0.52
CA ASN A 111 -13.62 7.32 -0.99
C ASN A 111 -14.56 7.83 0.13
N SER A 112 -15.08 6.95 0.96
CA SER A 112 -15.95 7.32 2.08
C SER A 112 -15.26 8.26 3.07
N VAL A 113 -13.98 8.03 3.35
CA VAL A 113 -13.15 8.90 4.21
C VAL A 113 -12.87 10.24 3.52
N VAL A 114 -12.53 10.23 2.23
CA VAL A 114 -12.27 11.44 1.45
C VAL A 114 -13.51 12.35 1.38
N ASP A 115 -14.70 11.76 1.26
CA ASP A 115 -15.95 12.52 1.23
C ASP A 115 -16.26 13.21 2.58
N ARG A 116 -15.85 12.62 3.72
CA ARG A 116 -15.92 13.29 5.03
C ARG A 116 -15.00 14.52 5.10
N PHE A 117 -13.76 14.43 4.57
CA PHE A 117 -12.87 15.61 4.47
C PHE A 117 -13.51 16.73 3.63
N LYS A 118 -14.09 16.38 2.48
CA LYS A 118 -14.80 17.36 1.63
C LYS A 118 -15.95 18.03 2.36
N ALA A 119 -16.69 17.29 3.19
CA ALA A 119 -17.78 17.84 3.98
C ALA A 119 -17.31 18.88 5.02
N LEU A 120 -16.02 18.83 5.42
CA LEU A 120 -15.38 19.83 6.27
C LEU A 120 -14.69 20.96 5.49
N GLY A 121 -14.81 20.98 4.15
CA GLY A 121 -14.10 21.94 3.30
C GLY A 121 -12.59 21.69 3.24
N LEU A 122 -12.14 20.46 3.49
CA LEU A 122 -10.74 20.07 3.50
C LEU A 122 -10.41 19.13 2.32
N THR A 123 -9.26 19.34 1.72
CA THR A 123 -8.73 18.48 0.65
C THR A 123 -7.38 17.89 1.07
N PRO A 124 -7.30 16.57 1.30
CA PRO A 124 -6.01 15.93 1.55
C PRO A 124 -5.14 15.92 0.29
N VAL A 125 -3.88 16.33 0.45
CA VAL A 125 -2.83 16.23 -0.57
C VAL A 125 -1.89 15.13 -0.13
N VAL A 126 -1.68 14.12 -0.97
CA VAL A 126 -0.99 12.88 -0.59
C VAL A 126 0.17 12.59 -1.53
N ALA A 127 1.33 12.21 -0.96
CA ALA A 127 2.46 11.62 -1.66
C ALA A 127 2.77 10.24 -1.04
N THR A 128 3.30 9.33 -1.83
CA THR A 128 3.65 7.99 -1.37
C THR A 128 5.08 7.63 -1.74
N GLU A 129 5.75 6.92 -0.84
CA GLU A 129 7.09 6.35 -1.03
C GLU A 129 6.97 4.83 -0.93
N LEU A 130 7.41 4.11 -1.95
CA LEU A 130 7.31 2.66 -1.99
C LEU A 130 8.68 2.01 -2.13
N GLU A 131 9.06 1.22 -1.14
CA GLU A 131 10.24 0.40 -1.18
C GLU A 131 9.95 -0.97 -1.81
N PHE A 132 10.91 -1.51 -2.55
CA PHE A 132 10.84 -2.85 -3.12
C PHE A 132 12.23 -3.46 -3.27
N TYR A 133 12.27 -4.79 -3.35
CA TYR A 133 13.48 -5.48 -3.76
C TYR A 133 13.39 -5.89 -5.23
N LEU A 134 14.43 -5.57 -5.97
CA LEU A 134 14.75 -6.21 -7.23
C LEU A 134 15.60 -7.46 -6.94
N MET A 135 15.26 -8.56 -7.58
CA MET A 135 15.87 -9.87 -7.36
C MET A 135 16.28 -10.49 -8.68
N ASP A 136 17.18 -11.48 -8.63
CA ASP A 136 17.43 -12.38 -9.76
C ASP A 136 16.11 -13.00 -10.24
N GLY A 137 15.87 -13.02 -11.56
CA GLY A 137 14.65 -13.56 -12.15
C GLY A 137 14.33 -15.00 -11.74
N LYS A 138 15.36 -15.80 -11.44
CA LYS A 138 15.19 -17.17 -10.92
C LYS A 138 14.59 -17.25 -9.50
N SER A 139 14.51 -16.13 -8.78
CA SER A 139 13.91 -16.11 -7.45
C SER A 139 12.42 -16.48 -7.46
N GLU A 140 11.67 -16.15 -8.53
CA GLU A 140 10.27 -16.57 -8.69
C GLU A 140 10.17 -18.10 -8.88
N GLU A 141 11.08 -18.72 -9.64
CA GLU A 141 11.09 -20.16 -9.90
C GLU A 141 11.47 -20.97 -8.65
N THR A 142 12.50 -20.51 -7.93
CA THR A 142 13.01 -21.20 -6.74
C THR A 142 12.22 -20.90 -5.47
N GLN A 143 11.33 -19.90 -5.51
CA GLN A 143 10.60 -19.37 -4.34
C GLN A 143 11.56 -18.99 -3.19
N ARG A 144 12.77 -18.55 -3.52
CA ARG A 144 13.78 -18.07 -2.57
C ARG A 144 14.40 -16.78 -3.13
N PRO A 145 14.43 -15.70 -2.36
CA PRO A 145 14.99 -14.44 -2.83
C PRO A 145 16.51 -14.55 -3.02
N GLN A 146 16.98 -14.08 -4.17
CA GLN A 146 18.39 -13.94 -4.50
C GLN A 146 18.63 -12.50 -4.94
N PRO A 147 19.69 -11.83 -4.48
CA PRO A 147 20.02 -10.49 -4.95
C PRO A 147 20.22 -10.46 -6.46
N PRO A 148 19.93 -9.35 -7.14
CA PRO A 148 20.02 -9.25 -8.59
C PRO A 148 21.47 -9.35 -9.08
N ILE A 149 21.63 -9.78 -10.34
CA ILE A 149 22.88 -9.68 -11.08
C ILE A 149 22.82 -8.41 -11.92
N LEU A 150 23.75 -7.48 -11.70
CA LEU A 150 23.82 -6.23 -12.45
C LEU A 150 24.29 -6.51 -13.88
N VAL A 151 23.42 -6.38 -14.86
CA VAL A 151 23.74 -6.59 -16.29
C VAL A 151 24.72 -5.52 -16.75
N GLU A 152 24.50 -4.27 -16.41
CA GLU A 152 25.34 -3.11 -16.76
C GLU A 152 26.57 -2.97 -15.85
N GLY A 153 26.64 -3.76 -14.77
CA GLY A 153 27.75 -3.86 -13.81
C GLY A 153 28.65 -5.08 -14.01
N HIS A 154 28.92 -5.48 -15.23
CA HIS A 154 29.79 -6.62 -15.57
C HIS A 154 29.37 -7.98 -14.99
N GLY A 155 28.06 -8.20 -14.79
CA GLY A 155 27.52 -9.46 -14.28
C GLY A 155 27.77 -9.69 -12.78
N ARG A 156 28.09 -8.65 -12.01
CA ARG A 156 28.26 -8.74 -10.55
C ARG A 156 26.91 -8.95 -9.86
N ARG A 157 26.84 -9.94 -8.96
CA ARG A 157 25.69 -10.08 -8.06
C ARG A 157 25.84 -9.10 -6.89
N LEU A 158 24.77 -8.37 -6.58
CA LEU A 158 24.73 -7.56 -5.37
C LEU A 158 24.69 -8.47 -4.14
N ALA A 159 25.71 -8.43 -3.30
CA ALA A 159 25.83 -9.30 -2.14
C ALA A 159 25.70 -8.55 -0.81
N GLU A 160 26.08 -7.28 -0.78
CA GLU A 160 26.11 -6.43 0.39
C GLU A 160 25.32 -5.13 0.17
N THR A 161 25.04 -4.44 1.25
CA THR A 161 24.30 -3.19 1.25
C THR A 161 25.24 -2.02 0.92
N ASP A 162 24.81 -1.14 0.02
CA ASP A 162 25.48 0.13 -0.29
C ASP A 162 24.42 1.23 -0.40
N CYS A 163 23.95 1.68 0.78
CA CYS A 163 22.85 2.65 0.87
C CYS A 163 23.23 3.98 0.20
N TYR A 164 22.32 4.53 -0.58
CA TYR A 164 22.49 5.71 -1.44
C TYR A 164 23.55 5.52 -2.55
N SER A 165 23.85 4.29 -2.95
CA SER A 165 24.84 3.97 -3.97
C SER A 165 24.37 4.42 -5.37
N ILE A 166 25.11 5.35 -5.97
CA ILE A 166 24.93 5.73 -7.36
C ILE A 166 25.39 4.60 -8.29
N ASP A 167 26.48 3.91 -7.96
CA ASP A 167 27.03 2.80 -8.76
C ASP A 167 26.03 1.63 -8.90
N GLU A 168 25.23 1.35 -7.87
CA GLU A 168 24.15 0.35 -7.97
C GLU A 168 23.06 0.79 -8.94
N MET A 169 22.67 2.07 -8.89
CA MET A 169 21.69 2.62 -9.81
C MET A 169 22.20 2.67 -11.24
N ASP A 170 23.48 2.96 -11.45
CA ASP A 170 24.12 2.92 -12.77
C ASP A 170 24.11 1.50 -13.35
N GLY A 171 24.35 0.48 -12.50
CA GLY A 171 24.27 -0.94 -12.89
C GLY A 171 22.87 -1.43 -13.28
N LEU A 172 21.83 -0.61 -13.09
CA LEU A 172 20.41 -0.88 -13.39
C LEU A 172 19.78 0.25 -14.23
N SER A 173 20.61 1.07 -14.90
CA SER A 173 20.17 2.28 -15.60
C SER A 173 19.07 2.03 -16.61
N SER A 174 19.16 0.95 -17.42
CA SER A 174 18.13 0.61 -18.41
C SER A 174 16.80 0.26 -17.76
N PHE A 175 16.81 -0.45 -16.63
CA PHE A 175 15.60 -0.77 -15.87
C PHE A 175 14.93 0.50 -15.35
N PHE A 176 15.68 1.38 -14.69
CA PHE A 176 15.13 2.61 -14.13
C PHE A 176 14.68 3.61 -15.21
N ALA A 177 15.39 3.69 -16.34
CA ALA A 177 14.98 4.50 -17.47
C ALA A 177 13.61 4.05 -18.02
N GLU A 178 13.40 2.74 -18.16
CA GLU A 178 12.11 2.21 -18.60
C GLU A 178 11.01 2.40 -17.53
N VAL A 179 11.29 2.19 -16.24
CA VAL A 179 10.33 2.48 -15.17
C VAL A 179 9.87 3.93 -15.24
N ARG A 180 10.79 4.89 -15.36
CA ARG A 180 10.46 6.32 -15.47
C ARG A 180 9.60 6.61 -16.69
N SER A 181 9.99 6.11 -17.87
CA SER A 181 9.24 6.30 -19.12
C SER A 181 7.82 5.73 -19.08
N VAL A 182 7.66 4.55 -18.47
CA VAL A 182 6.33 3.94 -18.32
C VAL A 182 5.50 4.69 -17.27
N CYS A 183 6.09 5.16 -16.18
CA CYS A 183 5.43 6.03 -15.20
C CYS A 183 4.85 7.28 -15.89
N GLU A 184 5.64 7.97 -16.71
CA GLU A 184 5.18 9.13 -17.50
C GLU A 184 4.01 8.74 -18.41
N THR A 185 4.12 7.64 -19.14
CA THR A 185 3.09 7.16 -20.08
C THR A 185 1.77 6.83 -19.38
N GLN A 186 1.83 6.33 -18.14
CA GLN A 186 0.67 5.92 -17.35
C GLN A 186 0.19 7.00 -16.37
N GLY A 187 0.82 8.17 -16.34
CA GLY A 187 0.46 9.26 -15.41
C GLY A 187 0.78 8.95 -13.95
N VAL A 188 1.77 8.10 -13.69
CA VAL A 188 2.31 7.83 -12.35
C VAL A 188 3.43 8.83 -12.09
N PRO A 189 3.33 9.70 -11.07
CA PRO A 189 4.25 10.83 -10.89
C PRO A 189 5.54 10.41 -10.15
N ALA A 190 6.27 9.42 -10.69
CA ALA A 190 7.54 8.97 -10.14
C ALA A 190 8.59 10.08 -10.20
N ASP A 191 9.30 10.29 -9.10
CA ASP A 191 10.29 11.36 -8.93
C ASP A 191 11.66 10.79 -8.57
N THR A 192 12.00 10.77 -7.30
CA THR A 192 13.31 10.36 -6.78
C THR A 192 13.41 8.84 -6.70
N ILE A 193 14.59 8.32 -7.07
CA ILE A 193 14.96 6.91 -6.90
C ILE A 193 16.11 6.86 -5.91
N ILE A 194 16.03 5.94 -4.93
CA ILE A 194 17.00 5.77 -3.86
C ILE A 194 17.43 4.30 -3.81
N SER A 195 18.73 4.03 -3.71
CA SER A 195 19.27 2.73 -3.32
C SER A 195 19.21 2.61 -1.81
N GLU A 196 18.52 1.60 -1.31
CA GLU A 196 18.23 1.39 0.11
C GLU A 196 19.21 0.43 0.80
N LEU A 197 18.97 0.11 2.08
CA LEU A 197 19.88 -0.69 2.93
C LEU A 197 20.03 -2.16 2.51
N GLY A 198 19.10 -2.72 1.74
CA GLY A 198 19.16 -4.12 1.31
C GLY A 198 19.79 -4.28 -0.08
N PRO A 199 20.49 -5.40 -0.37
CA PRO A 199 21.08 -5.63 -1.70
C PRO A 199 19.98 -5.75 -2.76
N GLY A 200 19.91 -4.77 -3.66
CA GLY A 200 18.84 -4.64 -4.66
C GLY A 200 17.54 -4.06 -4.10
N GLN A 201 17.59 -3.42 -2.93
CA GLN A 201 16.46 -2.67 -2.39
C GLN A 201 16.47 -1.23 -2.90
N PHE A 202 15.32 -0.77 -3.39
CA PHE A 202 15.14 0.57 -3.91
C PHE A 202 13.85 1.18 -3.39
N GLU A 203 13.85 2.51 -3.27
CA GLU A 203 12.68 3.33 -3.02
C GLU A 203 12.41 4.22 -4.23
N ILE A 204 11.14 4.37 -4.58
CA ILE A 204 10.72 5.38 -5.56
C ILE A 204 9.61 6.22 -4.93
N ASN A 205 9.86 7.53 -4.89
CA ASN A 205 8.91 8.52 -4.40
C ASN A 205 7.94 8.90 -5.51
N LEU A 206 6.65 8.90 -5.19
CA LEU A 206 5.61 9.43 -6.07
C LEU A 206 5.22 10.83 -5.58
N ASN A 207 5.28 11.82 -6.48
CA ASN A 207 4.93 13.20 -6.16
C ASN A 207 3.50 13.34 -5.64
N HIS A 208 3.30 14.35 -4.82
CA HIS A 208 2.03 14.63 -4.18
C HIS A 208 0.93 15.03 -5.17
N VAL A 209 -0.29 14.58 -4.88
CA VAL A 209 -1.49 14.92 -5.64
C VAL A 209 -2.60 15.34 -4.67
N PRO A 210 -3.44 16.35 -5.02
CA PRO A 210 -4.54 16.81 -4.17
C PRO A 210 -5.78 15.91 -4.32
N ASN A 211 -5.56 14.61 -4.40
CA ASN A 211 -6.61 13.60 -4.56
C ASN A 211 -6.11 12.25 -4.03
N PRO A 212 -6.49 11.84 -2.81
CA PRO A 212 -6.09 10.56 -2.22
C PRO A 212 -6.49 9.34 -3.06
N MET A 213 -7.61 9.41 -3.78
CA MET A 213 -8.07 8.34 -4.67
C MET A 213 -7.06 8.12 -5.79
N GLN A 214 -6.60 9.20 -6.40
CA GLN A 214 -5.57 9.17 -7.46
C GLN A 214 -4.24 8.68 -6.90
N ALA A 215 -3.83 9.07 -5.69
CA ALA A 215 -2.60 8.58 -5.06
C ALA A 215 -2.65 7.05 -4.85
N GLY A 216 -3.80 6.51 -4.41
CA GLY A 216 -4.03 5.07 -4.30
C GLY A 216 -3.96 4.36 -5.65
N ASP A 217 -4.65 4.90 -6.67
CA ASP A 217 -4.64 4.40 -8.03
C ASP A 217 -3.19 4.33 -8.58
N GLN A 218 -2.42 5.40 -8.41
CA GLN A 218 -1.03 5.51 -8.85
C GLN A 218 -0.11 4.52 -8.13
N ALA A 219 -0.27 4.31 -6.81
CA ALA A 219 0.50 3.33 -6.06
C ALA A 219 0.22 1.89 -6.53
N ILE A 220 -1.04 1.53 -6.83
CA ILE A 220 -1.41 0.24 -7.42
C ILE A 220 -0.78 0.06 -8.81
N MET A 221 -0.88 1.06 -9.66
CA MET A 221 -0.30 1.03 -11.00
C MET A 221 1.22 0.94 -10.95
N PHE A 222 1.87 1.67 -10.03
CA PHE A 222 3.29 1.62 -9.77
C PHE A 222 3.76 0.20 -9.39
N LYS A 223 3.10 -0.44 -8.43
CA LYS A 223 3.41 -1.84 -8.05
C LYS A 223 3.29 -2.81 -9.23
N ARG A 224 2.32 -2.60 -10.11
CA ARG A 224 2.12 -3.42 -11.32
C ARG A 224 3.23 -3.20 -12.34
N LEU A 225 3.52 -1.94 -12.68
CA LEU A 225 4.51 -1.62 -13.73
C LEU A 225 5.93 -2.04 -13.32
N VAL A 226 6.34 -1.83 -12.06
CA VAL A 226 7.66 -2.25 -11.56
C VAL A 226 7.84 -3.77 -11.73
N ARG A 227 6.85 -4.59 -11.32
CA ARG A 227 6.92 -6.04 -11.51
C ARG A 227 6.97 -6.44 -12.99
N GLY A 228 6.19 -5.78 -13.83
CA GLY A 228 6.14 -6.08 -15.26
C GLY A 228 7.46 -5.75 -15.98
N ILE A 229 8.01 -4.58 -15.70
CA ILE A 229 9.29 -4.13 -16.28
C ILE A 229 10.44 -4.98 -15.75
N ALA A 230 10.45 -5.32 -14.43
CA ALA A 230 11.46 -6.20 -13.86
C ALA A 230 11.56 -7.53 -14.64
N ARG A 231 10.42 -8.19 -14.88
CA ARG A 231 10.39 -9.44 -15.69
C ARG A 231 10.91 -9.24 -17.09
N LYS A 232 10.59 -8.14 -17.74
CA LYS A 232 11.08 -7.81 -19.08
C LYS A 232 12.61 -7.67 -19.12
N HIS A 233 13.20 -7.18 -18.02
CA HIS A 233 14.65 -7.06 -17.84
C HIS A 233 15.33 -8.32 -17.27
N GLY A 234 14.60 -9.43 -17.10
CA GLY A 234 15.13 -10.67 -16.53
C GLY A 234 15.30 -10.66 -15.00
N TYR A 235 14.65 -9.70 -14.33
CA TYR A 235 14.59 -9.59 -12.87
C TYR A 235 13.23 -10.03 -12.33
N ALA A 236 13.15 -10.24 -11.03
CA ALA A 236 11.91 -10.27 -10.27
C ALA A 236 11.84 -9.07 -9.32
N ALA A 237 10.67 -8.49 -9.12
CA ALA A 237 10.46 -7.41 -8.15
C ALA A 237 9.44 -7.82 -7.10
N THR A 238 9.78 -7.60 -5.82
CA THR A 238 8.86 -7.89 -4.71
C THR A 238 8.64 -6.69 -3.80
N PHE A 239 7.39 -6.48 -3.42
CA PHE A 239 6.95 -5.55 -2.38
C PHE A 239 6.70 -6.28 -1.05
N MET A 240 7.13 -7.52 -0.90
CA MET A 240 7.05 -8.28 0.36
C MET A 240 7.71 -7.50 1.49
N ALA A 241 7.06 -7.37 2.64
CA ALA A 241 7.54 -6.53 3.74
C ALA A 241 8.93 -6.93 4.26
N LYS A 242 9.23 -8.24 4.30
CA LYS A 242 10.51 -8.78 4.80
C LYS A 242 10.95 -9.98 3.97
N PRO A 243 11.54 -9.78 2.77
CA PRO A 243 11.97 -10.90 1.93
C PRO A 243 13.24 -11.60 2.45
N TYR A 244 14.13 -10.89 3.16
CA TYR A 244 15.35 -11.42 3.77
C TYR A 244 15.30 -11.27 5.29
N ALA A 245 15.55 -12.33 6.03
CA ALA A 245 15.48 -12.35 7.48
C ALA A 245 16.41 -11.32 8.17
N ASN A 246 17.62 -11.14 7.58
CA ASN A 246 18.71 -10.34 8.14
C ASN A 246 18.98 -9.02 7.38
N LYS A 247 18.10 -8.60 6.48
CA LYS A 247 18.23 -7.35 5.73
C LYS A 247 17.03 -6.43 6.03
N SER A 248 17.04 -5.19 5.58
CA SER A 248 15.94 -4.24 5.73
C SER A 248 14.63 -4.77 5.17
N GLY A 249 13.52 -4.36 5.76
CA GLY A 249 12.18 -4.60 5.21
C GLY A 249 11.77 -3.47 4.27
N ASN A 250 10.72 -3.70 3.47
CA ASN A 250 10.15 -2.71 2.57
C ASN A 250 9.06 -1.90 3.26
N GLY A 251 9.26 -0.58 3.35
CA GLY A 251 8.28 0.38 3.84
C GLY A 251 7.37 0.92 2.75
N PHE A 252 6.25 1.45 3.20
CA PHE A 252 5.33 2.26 2.42
C PHE A 252 5.00 3.51 3.22
N HIS A 253 5.75 4.59 2.99
CA HIS A 253 5.54 5.83 3.71
C HIS A 253 4.50 6.69 2.99
N VAL A 254 3.67 7.37 3.79
CA VAL A 254 2.63 8.26 3.28
C VAL A 254 2.84 9.64 3.84
N HIS A 255 3.06 10.62 2.96
CA HIS A 255 3.07 12.03 3.30
C HIS A 255 1.72 12.64 2.99
N PHE A 256 1.20 13.46 3.89
CA PHE A 256 0.00 14.22 3.58
C PHE A 256 -0.02 15.60 4.25
N SER A 257 -0.70 16.52 3.60
CA SER A 257 -1.13 17.81 4.12
C SER A 257 -2.61 18.01 3.81
N LEU A 258 -3.22 19.02 4.40
CA LEU A 258 -4.62 19.37 4.18
C LEU A 258 -4.72 20.79 3.65
N LEU A 259 -5.48 20.99 2.57
CA LEU A 259 -5.80 22.29 2.04
C LEU A 259 -7.22 22.66 2.42
N ASN A 260 -7.45 23.95 2.73
CA ASN A 260 -8.78 24.53 2.87
C ASN A 260 -9.38 24.84 1.47
N GLU A 261 -10.61 25.37 1.45
CA GLU A 261 -11.29 25.77 0.20
C GLU A 261 -10.56 26.88 -0.57
N SER A 262 -9.71 27.67 0.09
CA SER A 262 -8.86 28.69 -0.53
C SER A 262 -7.55 28.13 -1.10
N GLY A 263 -7.28 26.81 -0.93
CA GLY A 263 -6.05 26.17 -1.34
C GLY A 263 -4.87 26.40 -0.42
N GLU A 264 -5.10 26.89 0.81
CA GLU A 264 -4.07 27.12 1.81
C GLU A 264 -3.85 25.88 2.67
N ASN A 265 -2.60 25.59 3.03
CA ASN A 265 -2.23 24.47 3.89
C ASN A 265 -2.65 24.74 5.35
N VAL A 266 -3.65 24.03 5.87
CA VAL A 266 -4.15 24.21 7.23
C VAL A 266 -3.19 23.75 8.33
N PHE A 267 -2.10 23.07 7.97
CA PHE A 267 -1.02 22.71 8.90
C PHE A 267 -0.01 23.86 9.10
N ASP A 268 -0.06 24.87 8.25
CA ASP A 268 0.85 26.02 8.25
C ASP A 268 0.28 27.18 9.08
N ASN A 269 1.11 27.75 9.95
CA ASN A 269 0.85 29.00 10.69
C ASN A 269 2.03 29.98 10.61
N GLY A 270 2.98 29.73 9.69
CA GLY A 270 4.22 30.51 9.56
C GLY A 270 5.27 30.24 10.66
N GLY A 271 4.93 29.48 11.69
CA GLY A 271 5.84 29.12 12.80
C GLY A 271 6.41 27.71 12.67
N ASP A 272 7.34 27.35 13.56
CA ASP A 272 8.08 26.09 13.47
C ASP A 272 7.22 24.85 13.84
N GLU A 273 6.26 24.99 14.72
CA GLU A 273 5.48 23.86 15.26
C GLU A 273 4.22 23.51 14.42
N GLY A 274 3.77 24.42 13.55
CA GLY A 274 2.51 24.27 12.82
C GLY A 274 1.27 24.58 13.67
N THR A 275 0.09 24.28 13.12
CA THR A 275 -1.22 24.60 13.72
C THR A 275 -1.70 23.56 14.72
N ASP A 276 -2.75 23.90 15.47
CA ASP A 276 -3.47 22.91 16.29
C ASP A 276 -4.13 21.82 15.43
N VAL A 277 -4.54 22.12 14.19
CA VAL A 277 -5.08 21.12 13.25
C VAL A 277 -4.05 20.04 12.91
N LEU A 278 -2.77 20.42 12.71
CA LEU A 278 -1.68 19.46 12.58
C LEU A 278 -1.57 18.57 13.82
N LYS A 279 -1.58 19.18 15.02
CA LYS A 279 -1.47 18.46 16.31
C LYS A 279 -2.67 17.53 16.53
N HIS A 280 -3.88 17.97 16.18
CA HIS A 280 -5.08 17.13 16.24
C HIS A 280 -4.95 15.91 15.32
N ALA A 281 -4.51 16.10 14.08
CA ALA A 281 -4.27 15.00 13.14
C ALA A 281 -3.23 14.00 13.67
N VAL A 282 -2.10 14.48 14.20
CA VAL A 282 -1.08 13.64 14.84
C VAL A 282 -1.65 12.84 16.00
N ALA A 283 -2.42 13.48 16.87
CA ALA A 283 -3.02 12.81 18.04
C ALA A 283 -4.02 11.71 17.61
N GLY A 284 -4.83 11.97 16.58
CA GLY A 284 -5.77 11.00 16.03
C GLY A 284 -5.04 9.81 15.40
N LEU A 285 -3.98 10.05 14.64
CA LEU A 285 -3.12 8.99 14.10
C LEU A 285 -2.51 8.13 15.20
N MET A 286 -2.00 8.73 16.27
CA MET A 286 -1.46 7.98 17.41
C MET A 286 -2.54 7.13 18.09
N HIS A 287 -3.74 7.70 18.28
CA HIS A 287 -4.87 7.02 18.93
C HIS A 287 -5.33 5.78 18.15
N THR A 288 -5.39 5.88 16.82
CA THR A 288 -5.91 4.81 15.94
C THR A 288 -4.84 3.89 15.37
N MET A 289 -3.57 4.10 15.71
CA MET A 289 -2.47 3.38 15.06
C MET A 289 -2.51 1.88 15.34
N ALA A 290 -2.73 1.48 16.59
CA ALA A 290 -2.87 0.07 16.96
C ALA A 290 -4.08 -0.59 16.28
N ASP A 291 -5.21 0.13 16.20
CA ASP A 291 -6.42 -0.30 15.50
C ASP A 291 -6.16 -0.55 14.01
N SER A 292 -5.31 0.26 13.40
CA SER A 292 -5.01 0.24 11.96
C SER A 292 -3.91 -0.74 11.57
N MET A 293 -3.25 -1.41 12.52
CA MET A 293 -2.10 -2.27 12.23
C MET A 293 -2.39 -3.39 11.22
N LEU A 294 -3.60 -3.94 11.19
CA LEU A 294 -3.96 -4.95 10.19
C LEU A 294 -3.96 -4.38 8.75
N ALA A 295 -4.26 -3.10 8.57
CA ALA A 295 -4.17 -2.44 7.27
C ALA A 295 -2.71 -2.11 6.90
N PHE A 296 -1.86 -1.79 7.87
CA PHE A 296 -0.44 -1.47 7.68
C PHE A 296 0.46 -2.69 7.54
N ALA A 297 0.07 -3.79 8.16
CA ALA A 297 0.81 -5.06 8.23
C ALA A 297 -0.16 -6.24 8.01
N PRO A 298 -0.67 -6.44 6.76
CA PRO A 298 -1.80 -7.33 6.52
C PRO A 298 -1.44 -8.81 6.42
N HIS A 299 -0.16 -9.18 6.55
CA HIS A 299 0.32 -10.55 6.38
C HIS A 299 1.22 -11.00 7.53
N MET A 300 1.35 -12.31 7.76
CA MET A 300 2.28 -12.86 8.76
C MET A 300 3.72 -12.33 8.56
N ASN A 301 4.16 -12.20 7.32
CA ASN A 301 5.49 -11.69 6.99
C ASN A 301 5.67 -10.22 7.37
N SER A 302 4.63 -9.41 7.33
CA SER A 302 4.68 -7.97 7.62
C SER A 302 5.23 -7.69 9.02
N TYR A 303 4.87 -8.53 10.01
CA TYR A 303 5.30 -8.38 11.40
C TYR A 303 6.79 -8.65 11.61
N ARG A 304 7.46 -9.33 10.67
CA ARG A 304 8.92 -9.53 10.71
C ARG A 304 9.71 -8.25 10.42
N ARG A 305 9.04 -7.20 9.95
CA ARG A 305 9.63 -5.88 9.70
C ARG A 305 9.82 -5.08 10.98
N PHE A 306 8.95 -5.27 12.00
CA PHE A 306 8.94 -4.50 13.25
C PHE A 306 9.97 -5.06 14.24
N MET A 307 11.21 -4.58 14.10
CA MET A 307 12.34 -4.94 14.96
C MET A 307 13.03 -3.67 15.43
N VAL A 308 13.54 -3.67 16.66
CA VAL A 308 14.34 -2.56 17.18
C VAL A 308 15.54 -2.30 16.27
N GLY A 309 15.74 -1.05 15.87
CA GLY A 309 16.81 -0.64 14.96
C GLY A 309 16.57 -0.91 13.47
N ALA A 310 15.38 -1.38 13.08
CA ALA A 310 15.03 -1.65 11.68
C ALA A 310 14.42 -0.46 10.94
N HIS A 311 14.42 0.74 11.53
CA HIS A 311 13.72 1.94 11.04
C HIS A 311 12.22 1.76 10.79
N ALA A 312 11.64 0.63 11.23
CA ALA A 312 10.21 0.38 11.28
C ALA A 312 9.71 0.66 12.70
N PRO A 313 8.78 1.59 12.91
CA PRO A 313 8.33 1.98 14.24
C PRO A 313 7.63 0.84 14.97
N THR A 314 7.94 0.66 16.26
CA THR A 314 7.34 -0.37 17.13
C THR A 314 6.31 0.18 18.11
N CYS A 315 6.13 1.49 18.14
CA CYS A 315 5.19 2.18 19.02
C CYS A 315 4.54 3.38 18.31
N ALA A 316 3.35 3.78 18.76
CA ALA A 316 2.69 4.99 18.32
C ALA A 316 3.42 6.20 18.91
N SER A 317 4.25 6.84 18.09
CA SER A 317 5.15 7.92 18.49
C SER A 317 5.22 8.99 17.41
N TRP A 318 5.57 10.22 17.79
CA TRP A 318 5.72 11.32 16.86
C TRP A 318 6.87 12.25 17.22
N GLY A 319 7.37 12.98 16.22
CA GLY A 319 8.42 13.98 16.44
C GLY A 319 8.72 14.78 15.20
N TYR A 320 9.39 15.93 15.41
CA TYR A 320 9.92 16.76 14.35
C TYR A 320 11.28 16.22 13.89
N GLU A 321 11.46 16.06 12.56
CA GLU A 321 12.71 15.63 11.92
C GLU A 321 13.33 14.35 12.52
N ASN A 322 12.51 13.46 13.05
CA ASN A 322 12.94 12.22 13.70
C ASN A 322 12.52 11.00 12.87
N ARG A 323 13.49 10.24 12.34
CA ARG A 323 13.24 9.04 11.51
C ARG A 323 12.98 7.76 12.33
N THR A 324 13.06 7.81 13.66
CA THR A 324 12.79 6.65 14.54
C THR A 324 11.34 6.58 14.99
N VAL A 325 10.55 7.65 14.81
CA VAL A 325 9.13 7.72 15.21
C VAL A 325 8.18 7.17 14.13
N ALA A 326 6.96 6.86 14.51
CA ALA A 326 5.90 6.40 13.61
C ALA A 326 5.30 7.55 12.76
N ILE A 327 5.24 8.76 13.33
CA ILE A 327 4.70 9.96 12.70
C ILE A 327 5.80 11.04 12.75
N ARG A 328 6.39 11.33 11.61
CA ARG A 328 7.41 12.36 11.48
C ARG A 328 6.80 13.62 10.87
N ILE A 329 7.18 14.78 11.42
CA ILE A 329 6.95 16.08 10.78
C ILE A 329 8.28 16.51 10.16
N PRO A 330 8.45 16.32 8.85
CA PRO A 330 9.70 16.68 8.17
C PRO A 330 9.96 18.20 8.22
N GLU A 331 11.24 18.58 8.35
CA GLU A 331 11.65 19.95 8.14
C GLU A 331 11.28 20.39 6.72
N SER A 332 10.64 21.53 6.62
CA SER A 332 10.19 22.09 5.34
C SER A 332 9.80 23.54 5.52
N PRO A 333 9.80 24.35 4.45
CA PRO A 333 9.13 25.66 4.50
C PRO A 333 7.69 25.50 5.01
N PRO A 334 7.17 26.44 5.79
CA PRO A 334 5.83 26.34 6.40
C PRO A 334 4.73 25.92 5.42
N ILE A 335 4.70 26.49 4.23
CA ILE A 335 3.74 26.15 3.17
C ILE A 335 3.76 24.65 2.76
N ALA A 336 4.91 23.98 2.88
CA ALA A 336 5.09 22.57 2.55
C ALA A 336 5.00 21.65 3.77
N ARG A 337 4.49 22.17 4.90
CA ARG A 337 4.32 21.38 6.13
C ARG A 337 3.40 20.22 5.92
N ARG A 338 3.84 19.04 6.36
CA ARG A 338 3.14 17.79 6.15
C ARG A 338 3.43 16.79 7.26
N ILE A 339 2.60 15.80 7.35
CA ILE A 339 2.78 14.60 8.20
C ILE A 339 3.32 13.48 7.31
N GLU A 340 4.35 12.79 7.78
CA GLU A 340 4.84 11.52 7.23
C GLU A 340 4.46 10.39 8.17
N HIS A 341 3.66 9.45 7.70
CA HIS A 341 3.30 8.22 8.40
C HIS A 341 4.17 7.07 7.90
N ARG A 342 4.89 6.37 8.82
CA ARG A 342 6.00 5.47 8.49
C ARG A 342 5.76 4.00 8.82
N VAL A 343 4.55 3.62 9.26
CA VAL A 343 4.29 2.27 9.81
C VAL A 343 4.04 1.22 8.74
N ALA A 344 3.31 1.57 7.67
CA ALA A 344 2.88 0.59 6.69
C ALA A 344 4.04 -0.10 5.95
N GLY A 345 3.87 -1.38 5.66
CA GLY A 345 4.74 -2.14 4.77
C GLY A 345 4.33 -2.00 3.30
N ALA A 346 5.29 -2.15 2.40
CA ALA A 346 5.03 -2.07 0.96
C ALA A 346 4.14 -3.22 0.43
N ASP A 347 3.93 -4.26 1.20
CA ASP A 347 3.01 -5.37 0.92
C ASP A 347 1.54 -5.00 1.14
N ALA A 348 1.27 -3.93 1.90
CA ALA A 348 -0.09 -3.49 2.20
C ALA A 348 -0.84 -2.99 0.95
N ASN A 349 -2.18 -3.02 1.03
CA ASN A 349 -3.06 -2.44 0.02
C ASN A 349 -3.04 -0.91 0.13
N PRO A 350 -2.59 -0.15 -0.89
CA PRO A 350 -2.47 1.29 -0.83
C PRO A 350 -3.76 2.02 -0.45
N TYR A 351 -4.91 1.58 -0.93
CA TYR A 351 -6.18 2.21 -0.58
C TYR A 351 -6.49 2.08 0.90
N LEU A 352 -6.21 0.90 1.51
CA LEU A 352 -6.47 0.68 2.93
C LEU A 352 -5.50 1.45 3.82
N VAL A 353 -4.23 1.55 3.40
CA VAL A 353 -3.24 2.38 4.10
C VAL A 353 -3.68 3.83 4.11
N LEU A 354 -4.06 4.38 2.96
CA LEU A 354 -4.54 5.76 2.86
C LEU A 354 -5.85 5.97 3.63
N ALA A 355 -6.80 5.03 3.53
CA ALA A 355 -8.09 5.13 4.22
C ALA A 355 -7.92 5.18 5.75
N THR A 356 -7.09 4.29 6.32
CA THR A 356 -6.89 4.22 7.77
C THR A 356 -6.05 5.39 8.30
N ILE A 357 -5.03 5.85 7.56
CA ILE A 357 -4.27 7.06 7.92
C ILE A 357 -5.19 8.29 7.92
N LEU A 358 -5.93 8.51 6.86
CA LEU A 358 -6.80 9.66 6.75
C LEU A 358 -7.97 9.60 7.74
N ALA A 359 -8.54 8.42 7.99
CA ALA A 359 -9.57 8.23 9.03
C ALA A 359 -9.03 8.59 10.42
N GLY A 360 -7.84 8.13 10.78
CA GLY A 360 -7.19 8.46 12.05
C GLY A 360 -6.92 9.96 12.19
N ALA A 361 -6.39 10.60 11.16
CA ALA A 361 -6.17 12.05 11.14
C ALA A 361 -7.49 12.83 11.31
N LEU A 362 -8.53 12.42 10.59
CA LEU A 362 -9.86 13.06 10.65
C LEU A 362 -10.50 12.89 12.04
N TYR A 363 -10.43 11.69 12.61
CA TYR A 363 -10.90 11.43 13.97
C TYR A 363 -10.26 12.38 14.99
N GLY A 364 -8.94 12.60 14.90
CA GLY A 364 -8.24 13.52 15.77
C GLY A 364 -8.68 14.98 15.59
N ILE A 365 -8.92 15.41 14.34
CA ILE A 365 -9.39 16.75 14.00
C ILE A 365 -10.82 16.98 14.53
N GLU A 366 -11.73 16.06 14.26
CA GLU A 366 -13.15 16.18 14.70
C GLU A 366 -13.28 16.21 16.23
N ASN A 367 -12.46 15.41 16.92
CA ASN A 367 -12.44 15.33 18.39
C ASN A 367 -11.47 16.32 19.06
N LYS A 368 -10.73 17.12 18.29
CA LYS A 368 -9.74 18.10 18.78
C LYS A 368 -8.74 17.47 19.77
N LEU A 369 -8.26 16.27 19.45
CA LEU A 369 -7.29 15.57 20.29
C LEU A 369 -5.94 16.29 20.29
N MET A 370 -5.19 16.19 21.38
CA MET A 370 -3.83 16.74 21.48
C MET A 370 -2.83 15.61 21.71
N PRO A 371 -1.70 15.59 20.97
CA PRO A 371 -0.68 14.57 21.18
C PRO A 371 0.14 14.88 22.45
N PRO A 372 0.84 13.88 23.03
CA PRO A 372 1.87 14.12 24.01
C PRO A 372 3.02 14.93 23.41
N SER A 373 4.01 15.32 24.21
CA SER A 373 5.21 16.00 23.71
C SER A 373 5.92 15.17 22.64
N PRO A 374 6.49 15.82 21.60
CA PRO A 374 7.23 15.13 20.55
C PRO A 374 8.48 14.45 21.11
N ILE A 375 8.82 13.27 20.61
CA ILE A 375 10.02 12.55 20.98
C ILE A 375 11.24 13.22 20.35
N GLN A 376 12.25 13.50 21.19
CA GLN A 376 13.58 13.94 20.80
C GLN A 376 14.55 12.79 21.07
N GLY A 377 15.29 12.33 20.07
CA GLY A 377 16.18 11.20 20.22
C GLY A 377 15.58 9.87 19.74
N ASP A 378 16.03 8.77 20.31
CA ASP A 378 15.69 7.42 19.85
C ASP A 378 14.31 6.97 20.37
N ALA A 379 13.31 6.91 19.48
CA ALA A 379 11.97 6.48 19.84
C ALA A 379 11.87 5.01 20.28
N TYR A 380 12.84 4.17 19.99
CA TYR A 380 12.85 2.79 20.49
C TYR A 380 13.12 2.72 22.01
N THR A 381 13.77 3.73 22.57
CA THR A 381 14.09 3.82 24.00
C THR A 381 13.24 4.83 24.75
N GLU A 382 12.82 5.91 24.08
CA GLU A 382 12.12 7.05 24.69
C GLU A 382 10.59 6.94 24.62
N ALA A 383 10.05 6.00 23.81
CA ALA A 383 8.63 5.88 23.62
C ALA A 383 7.91 5.29 24.84
N ASN A 384 6.68 5.74 25.04
CA ASN A 384 5.81 5.21 26.09
C ASN A 384 5.45 3.74 25.79
N GLN A 385 5.72 2.86 26.75
CA GLN A 385 5.45 1.42 26.67
C GLN A 385 3.96 1.10 26.52
N ASP A 386 3.06 2.00 26.95
CA ASP A 386 1.61 1.84 26.77
C ASP A 386 1.14 2.03 25.31
N LEU A 387 2.04 2.52 24.44
CA LEU A 387 1.77 2.80 23.03
C LEU A 387 2.48 1.82 22.08
N ILE A 388 2.90 0.67 22.57
CA ILE A 388 3.49 -0.41 21.75
C ILE A 388 2.45 -0.92 20.76
N LEU A 389 2.86 -1.05 19.50
CA LEU A 389 2.01 -1.57 18.45
C LEU A 389 1.88 -3.09 18.52
N PRO A 390 0.73 -3.67 18.15
CA PRO A 390 0.58 -5.11 18.02
C PRO A 390 1.69 -5.70 17.14
N ASN A 391 2.39 -6.69 17.65
CA ASN A 391 3.51 -7.34 16.95
C ASN A 391 3.15 -8.73 16.42
N LYS A 392 1.88 -9.12 16.51
CA LYS A 392 1.33 -10.37 16.02
C LYS A 392 0.12 -10.11 15.14
N TRP A 393 0.02 -10.91 14.09
CA TRP A 393 -1.04 -10.76 13.11
C TRP A 393 -2.43 -11.07 13.66
N ASP A 394 -2.59 -12.11 14.48
CA ASP A 394 -3.84 -12.47 15.15
C ASP A 394 -4.34 -11.37 16.09
N GLU A 395 -3.45 -10.83 16.91
CA GLU A 395 -3.73 -9.69 17.80
C GLU A 395 -4.22 -8.48 17.02
N ALA A 396 -3.48 -8.07 15.98
CA ALA A 396 -3.86 -6.94 15.13
C ALA A 396 -5.19 -7.17 14.41
N THR A 397 -5.48 -8.41 13.99
CA THR A 397 -6.76 -8.77 13.37
C THR A 397 -7.93 -8.59 14.36
N ASP A 398 -7.73 -9.00 15.60
CA ASP A 398 -8.76 -8.87 16.63
C ASP A 398 -8.97 -7.42 17.08
N ILE A 399 -7.91 -6.61 17.16
CA ILE A 399 -7.99 -5.18 17.47
C ILE A 399 -8.73 -4.45 16.36
N PHE A 400 -8.34 -4.65 15.09
CA PHE A 400 -9.00 -4.05 13.93
C PHE A 400 -10.52 -4.37 13.90
N ASN A 401 -10.87 -5.64 14.13
CA ASN A 401 -12.26 -6.08 14.15
C ASN A 401 -13.10 -5.42 15.25
N ARG A 402 -12.51 -5.04 16.38
CA ARG A 402 -13.22 -4.42 17.52
C ARG A 402 -13.19 -2.90 17.49
N SER A 403 -12.41 -2.27 16.61
CA SER A 403 -12.27 -0.83 16.53
C SER A 403 -13.59 -0.15 16.17
N GLU A 404 -14.12 0.65 17.08
CA GLU A 404 -15.32 1.49 16.85
C GLU A 404 -15.01 2.59 15.83
N VAL A 405 -13.81 3.18 15.92
CA VAL A 405 -13.38 4.25 15.00
C VAL A 405 -13.30 3.72 13.56
N LEU A 406 -12.63 2.58 13.33
CA LEU A 406 -12.54 2.04 11.98
C LEU A 406 -13.90 1.61 11.41
N ARG A 407 -14.81 1.10 12.25
CA ARG A 407 -16.19 0.82 11.83
C ARG A 407 -16.94 2.07 11.44
N GLU A 408 -16.78 3.15 12.19
CA GLU A 408 -17.42 4.42 11.88
C GLU A 408 -16.94 5.01 10.55
N TYR A 409 -15.63 4.95 10.25
CA TYR A 409 -15.05 5.61 9.08
C TYR A 409 -15.03 4.73 7.83
N LEU A 410 -14.82 3.41 7.97
CA LEU A 410 -14.70 2.46 6.85
C LEU A 410 -15.99 1.65 6.62
N GLY A 411 -16.87 1.60 7.62
CA GLY A 411 -18.11 0.83 7.59
C GLY A 411 -17.98 -0.58 8.16
N ASP A 412 -19.09 -1.05 8.78
CA ASP A 412 -19.16 -2.38 9.41
C ASP A 412 -18.92 -3.53 8.44
N GLU A 413 -19.48 -3.43 7.23
CA GLU A 413 -19.32 -4.46 6.19
C GLU A 413 -17.86 -4.59 5.77
N PHE A 414 -17.18 -3.47 5.53
CA PHE A 414 -15.77 -3.48 5.19
C PHE A 414 -14.92 -4.17 6.26
N VAL A 415 -15.07 -3.74 7.53
CA VAL A 415 -14.31 -4.32 8.65
C VAL A 415 -14.58 -5.81 8.79
N ARG A 416 -15.84 -6.25 8.65
CA ARG A 416 -16.24 -7.67 8.72
C ARG A 416 -15.59 -8.49 7.60
N VAL A 417 -15.71 -8.02 6.35
CA VAL A 417 -15.19 -8.76 5.17
C VAL A 417 -13.67 -8.86 5.23
N PHE A 418 -12.98 -7.76 5.54
CA PHE A 418 -11.52 -7.75 5.63
C PHE A 418 -11.00 -8.67 6.75
N THR A 419 -11.58 -8.60 7.94
CA THR A 419 -11.16 -9.46 9.05
C THR A 419 -11.48 -10.93 8.82
N ALA A 420 -12.58 -11.26 8.15
CA ALA A 420 -12.90 -12.64 7.80
C ALA A 420 -11.86 -13.23 6.84
N ALA A 421 -11.47 -12.46 5.80
CA ALA A 421 -10.40 -12.86 4.87
C ALA A 421 -9.08 -13.11 5.62
N LYS A 422 -8.66 -12.18 6.50
CA LYS A 422 -7.42 -12.32 7.27
C LYS A 422 -7.44 -13.48 8.26
N ARG A 423 -8.57 -13.76 8.87
CA ARG A 423 -8.73 -14.94 9.74
C ARG A 423 -8.63 -16.26 8.95
N GLN A 424 -9.18 -16.32 7.72
CA GLN A 424 -9.01 -17.50 6.87
C GLN A 424 -7.54 -17.69 6.49
N GLU A 425 -6.85 -16.64 6.08
CA GLU A 425 -5.42 -16.68 5.75
C GLU A 425 -4.59 -17.16 6.96
N LEU A 426 -4.88 -16.66 8.15
CA LEU A 426 -4.22 -17.07 9.40
C LEU A 426 -4.44 -18.56 9.69
N ARG A 427 -5.69 -19.06 9.58
CA ARG A 427 -6.01 -20.50 9.74
C ARG A 427 -5.23 -21.37 8.76
N LYS A 428 -5.16 -20.95 7.47
CA LYS A 428 -4.43 -21.71 6.43
C LYS A 428 -2.93 -21.76 6.70
N LEU A 429 -2.32 -20.66 7.15
CA LEU A 429 -0.89 -20.62 7.47
C LEU A 429 -0.56 -21.42 8.74
N HIS A 430 -1.39 -21.33 9.79
CA HIS A 430 -1.20 -22.12 11.01
C HIS A 430 -1.40 -23.61 10.80
N ALA A 431 -2.15 -24.03 9.77
CA ALA A 431 -2.30 -25.43 9.42
C ALA A 431 -1.07 -26.02 8.69
N GLN A 432 -0.12 -25.19 8.24
CA GLN A 432 1.11 -25.65 7.60
C GLN A 432 2.15 -26.00 8.64
N ILE A 433 2.79 -27.16 8.48
CA ILE A 433 3.95 -27.54 9.27
C ILE A 433 5.21 -27.08 8.52
N SER A 434 6.00 -26.26 9.16
CA SER A 434 7.20 -25.67 8.54
C SER A 434 8.41 -26.61 8.60
N ASP A 435 9.37 -26.42 7.69
CA ASP A 435 10.62 -27.19 7.70
C ASP A 435 11.34 -27.09 9.04
N ILE A 436 11.32 -25.93 9.68
CA ILE A 436 11.95 -25.70 10.98
C ILE A 436 11.30 -26.52 12.11
N GLU A 437 9.96 -26.79 12.02
CA GLU A 437 9.29 -27.65 13.00
C GLU A 437 9.73 -29.12 12.82
N TYR A 438 9.86 -29.59 11.58
CA TYR A 438 10.42 -30.92 11.32
C TYR A 438 11.86 -31.03 11.81
N GLU A 439 12.72 -30.06 11.47
CA GLU A 439 14.12 -30.01 11.89
C GLU A 439 14.25 -29.97 13.43
N SER A 440 13.35 -29.25 14.11
CA SER A 440 13.43 -29.03 15.55
C SER A 440 12.82 -30.19 16.36
N TYR A 441 11.74 -30.79 15.86
CA TYR A 441 10.90 -31.67 16.70
C TYR A 441 10.91 -33.14 16.26
N LEU A 442 11.03 -33.46 14.97
CA LEU A 442 10.78 -34.82 14.46
C LEU A 442 11.72 -35.87 15.07
N GLY A 443 12.94 -35.52 15.43
CA GLY A 443 13.93 -36.42 16.02
C GLY A 443 14.03 -36.34 17.55
N PHE A 444 13.30 -35.42 18.20
CA PHE A 444 13.46 -35.13 19.64
C PHE A 444 12.19 -35.30 20.45
N LEU A 445 11.03 -35.28 19.83
CA LEU A 445 9.73 -35.55 20.43
C LEU A 445 9.15 -36.84 19.85
#